data_e1772b9a01f7b8ab8050e02e5bce1313
#
_entry.id   e1772b9a01f7b8ab8050e02e5bce1313
#
_cell.length_a   1.000
_cell.length_b   1.000
_cell.length_c   1.000
_cell.angle_alpha   90.00
_cell.angle_beta   90.00
_cell.angle_gamma   90.00
#
_symmetry.space_group_name_H-M   'P 1'
#
loop_
_entity.id
_entity.type
_entity.pdbx_description
1 polymer ?
#
loop_
_entity_poly.entity_id
_entity_poly.type
_entity_poly.pdbx_seq_one_letter_code
_entity_poly.pdbx_strand_id
1 'polypeptide(L)'
;MFKRFFSKDINIPTLRLSGVIGQAGIARSGLTITGIEKLIDKLFSDKKAPAVALIINSPGGSPTQSSLIAEKIINLAKEKNKKVYAFVEDVAASGGYWLACAADEIYLDLNSIVGSIGVI
;
A
#
# COMPACT_ATOMS: atom_id res chain seq x y z
N MET A 1 -11.88 -11.12 -32.31
CA MET A 1 -10.45 -11.38 -32.56
C MET A 1 -9.68 -10.12 -32.95
N PHE A 2 -10.19 -9.35 -33.90
CA PHE A 2 -9.55 -8.08 -34.27
C PHE A 2 -9.49 -7.04 -33.19
N LYS A 3 -10.43 -7.04 -32.26
CA LYS A 3 -10.43 -6.12 -31.12
C LYS A 3 -9.19 -6.25 -30.22
N ARG A 4 -8.53 -7.40 -30.21
CA ARG A 4 -7.31 -7.62 -29.42
C ARG A 4 -6.12 -6.80 -29.92
N PHE A 5 -6.05 -6.54 -31.22
CA PHE A 5 -4.96 -5.76 -31.80
C PHE A 5 -5.06 -4.27 -31.49
N PHE A 6 -6.25 -3.82 -31.10
CA PHE A 6 -6.53 -2.42 -30.83
C PHE A 6 -6.81 -2.12 -29.36
N SER A 7 -6.89 -3.17 -28.51
CA SER A 7 -7.05 -2.97 -27.08
C SER A 7 -5.73 -2.50 -26.48
N LYS A 8 -5.78 -1.39 -25.74
CA LYS A 8 -4.63 -0.92 -25.00
C LYS A 8 -4.55 -1.71 -23.69
N ASP A 9 -3.37 -2.24 -23.40
CA ASP A 9 -3.11 -2.84 -22.11
C ASP A 9 -3.19 -1.76 -21.03
N ILE A 10 -3.90 -2.07 -19.96
CA ILE A 10 -3.98 -1.21 -18.79
C ILE A 10 -2.95 -1.70 -17.79
N ASN A 11 -1.99 -0.84 -17.47
CA ASN A 11 -1.00 -1.12 -16.44
C ASN A 11 -1.47 -0.53 -15.12
N ILE A 12 -1.44 -1.34 -14.07
CA ILE A 12 -1.72 -0.91 -12.72
C ILE A 12 -0.42 -0.91 -11.93
N PRO A 13 0.15 0.27 -11.67
CA PRO A 13 1.35 0.36 -10.83
C PRO A 13 1.11 -0.27 -9.46
N THR A 14 2.10 -1.00 -8.98
CA THR A 14 1.97 -1.78 -7.76
C THR A 14 3.15 -1.49 -6.84
N LEU A 15 2.88 -1.31 -5.56
CA LEU A 15 3.88 -1.12 -4.51
C LEU A 15 3.70 -2.18 -3.43
N ARG A 16 4.79 -2.87 -3.11
CA ARG A 16 4.81 -3.84 -2.01
C ARG A 16 5.21 -3.15 -0.72
N LEU A 17 4.38 -3.30 0.30
CA LEU A 17 4.60 -2.80 1.66
C LEU A 17 4.76 -4.02 2.57
N SER A 18 6.00 -4.43 2.80
CA SER A 18 6.30 -5.67 3.51
C SER A 18 7.22 -5.45 4.69
N GLY A 19 7.00 -6.18 5.75
CA GLY A 19 7.82 -6.15 6.95
C GLY A 19 7.33 -5.21 8.02
N VAL A 20 8.16 -5.02 9.04
CA VAL A 20 7.86 -4.16 10.20
C VAL A 20 7.83 -2.69 9.77
N ILE A 21 6.90 -1.94 10.33
CA ILE A 21 6.78 -0.49 10.09
C ILE A 21 7.61 0.25 11.13
N GLY A 22 8.50 1.14 10.66
CA GLY A 22 9.43 1.85 11.51
C GLY A 22 10.80 1.16 11.53
N GLN A 23 11.63 1.54 12.49
CA GLN A 23 12.94 0.93 12.65
C GLN A 23 12.83 -0.36 13.48
N ALA A 24 13.35 -1.44 12.93
CA ALA A 24 13.34 -2.75 13.55
C ALA A 24 14.73 -3.13 14.10
N GLY A 25 15.32 -2.25 14.94
CA GLY A 25 16.64 -2.47 15.53
C GLY A 25 17.77 -1.72 14.82
N ILE A 26 19.00 -1.88 15.31
CA ILE A 26 20.18 -1.10 14.89
C ILE A 26 20.61 -1.40 13.45
N ALA A 27 20.39 -2.64 12.98
CA ALA A 27 20.88 -3.11 11.68
C ALA A 27 19.77 -3.32 10.64
N ARG A 28 18.51 -3.08 10.98
CA ARG A 28 17.36 -3.29 10.09
C ARG A 28 16.46 -2.08 10.06
N SER A 29 16.34 -1.48 8.90
CA SER A 29 15.30 -0.50 8.66
C SER A 29 14.05 -1.22 8.16
N GLY A 30 12.91 -0.96 8.79
CA GLY A 30 11.61 -1.35 8.28
C GLY A 30 11.03 -0.28 7.36
N LEU A 31 9.72 -0.31 7.19
CA LEU A 31 9.01 0.68 6.39
C LEU A 31 8.97 2.01 7.12
N THR A 32 9.55 3.04 6.52
CA THR A 32 9.47 4.42 7.01
C THR A 32 9.08 5.34 5.88
N ILE A 33 8.45 6.47 6.20
CA ILE A 33 8.04 7.43 5.18
C ILE A 33 9.25 7.93 4.38
N THR A 34 10.35 8.23 5.05
CA THR A 34 11.56 8.70 4.36
C THR A 34 12.15 7.64 3.44
N GLY A 35 11.99 6.36 3.77
CA GLY A 35 12.51 5.27 2.96
C GLY A 35 11.67 4.95 1.74
N ILE A 36 10.36 5.24 1.76
CA ILE A 36 9.46 4.84 0.68
C ILE A 36 8.72 5.98 -0.01
N GLU A 37 8.86 7.22 0.45
CA GLU A 37 8.10 8.35 -0.12
C GLU A 37 8.31 8.51 -1.63
N LYS A 38 9.53 8.33 -2.11
CA LYS A 38 9.82 8.42 -3.55
C LYS A 38 9.17 7.31 -4.34
N LEU A 39 9.08 6.12 -3.76
CA LEU A 39 8.38 4.99 -4.39
C LEU A 39 6.87 5.24 -4.45
N ILE A 40 6.32 5.86 -3.40
CA ILE A 40 4.90 6.24 -3.40
C ILE A 40 4.64 7.33 -4.46
N ASP A 41 5.52 8.33 -4.56
CA ASP A 41 5.41 9.33 -5.62
C ASP A 41 5.42 8.68 -7.02
N LYS A 42 6.34 7.75 -7.22
CA LYS A 42 6.43 7.01 -8.49
C LYS A 42 5.20 6.17 -8.76
N LEU A 43 4.63 5.54 -7.73
CA LEU A 43 3.43 4.74 -7.82
C LEU A 43 2.28 5.52 -8.47
N PHE A 44 2.12 6.80 -8.12
CA PHE A 44 1.04 7.66 -8.61
C PHE A 44 1.42 8.49 -9.84
N SER A 45 2.62 8.30 -10.38
CA SER A 45 3.14 9.17 -11.46
C SER A 45 2.60 8.85 -12.86
N ASP A 46 2.11 7.65 -13.10
CA ASP A 46 1.59 7.28 -14.40
C ASP A 46 0.19 7.88 -14.62
N LYS A 47 0.12 8.89 -15.47
CA LYS A 47 -1.13 9.60 -15.75
C LYS A 47 -2.19 8.72 -16.43
N LYS A 48 -1.77 7.65 -17.10
CA LYS A 48 -2.68 6.75 -17.82
C LYS A 48 -3.27 5.67 -16.92
N ALA A 49 -2.63 5.38 -15.79
CA ALA A 49 -3.09 4.35 -14.87
C ALA A 49 -4.35 4.84 -14.13
N PRO A 50 -5.47 4.11 -14.20
CA PRO A 50 -6.70 4.53 -13.52
C PRO A 50 -6.68 4.24 -12.02
N ALA A 51 -5.78 3.38 -11.58
CA ALA A 51 -5.69 2.90 -10.22
C ALA A 51 -4.27 2.50 -9.88
N VAL A 52 -4.01 2.30 -8.60
CA VAL A 52 -2.78 1.73 -8.08
C VAL A 52 -3.10 0.56 -7.15
N ALA A 53 -2.16 -0.35 -6.99
CA ALA A 53 -2.29 -1.50 -6.10
C ALA A 53 -1.21 -1.47 -5.02
N LEU A 54 -1.61 -1.82 -3.81
CA LEU A 54 -0.71 -2.05 -2.68
C LEU A 54 -0.73 -3.54 -2.36
N ILE A 55 0.43 -4.14 -2.25
CA ILE A 55 0.55 -5.51 -1.75
C ILE A 55 1.10 -5.41 -0.33
N ILE A 56 0.33 -5.85 0.65
CA ILE A 56 0.64 -5.65 2.05
C ILE A 56 0.94 -6.98 2.73
N ASN A 57 2.08 -7.04 3.40
CA ASN A 57 2.46 -8.16 4.25
C ASN A 57 3.24 -7.63 5.44
N SER A 58 2.52 -7.15 6.46
CA SER A 58 3.11 -6.44 7.58
C SER A 58 2.40 -6.75 8.91
N PRO A 59 3.16 -7.08 9.95
CA PRO A 59 2.62 -7.24 11.29
C PRO A 59 2.36 -5.90 12.00
N GLY A 60 2.73 -4.78 11.37
CA GLY A 60 2.63 -3.45 11.96
C GLY A 60 3.94 -2.94 12.52
N GLY A 61 3.86 -2.04 13.47
CA GLY A 61 5.01 -1.40 14.09
C GLY A 61 4.68 0.02 14.55
N SER A 62 5.49 0.99 14.16
CA SER A 62 5.34 2.38 14.56
C SER A 62 4.00 2.98 14.13
N PRO A 63 3.16 3.46 15.06
CA PRO A 63 1.93 4.16 14.71
C PRO A 63 2.19 5.44 13.91
N THR A 64 3.21 6.19 14.27
CA THR A 64 3.56 7.44 13.57
C THR A 64 3.93 7.17 12.12
N GLN A 65 4.79 6.20 11.86
CA GLN A 65 5.18 5.85 10.50
C GLN A 65 4.00 5.30 9.70
N SER A 66 3.16 4.49 10.32
CA SER A 66 1.93 3.96 9.69
C SER A 66 1.02 5.10 9.25
N SER A 67 0.80 6.08 10.11
CA SER A 67 -0.01 7.26 9.82
C SER A 67 0.57 8.08 8.66
N LEU A 68 1.87 8.38 8.71
CA LEU A 68 2.52 9.19 7.68
C LEU A 68 2.45 8.52 6.30
N ILE A 69 2.68 7.21 6.25
CA ILE A 69 2.62 6.45 4.99
C ILE A 69 1.18 6.42 4.46
N ALA A 70 0.22 6.09 5.32
CA ALA A 70 -1.19 6.03 4.94
C ALA A 70 -1.69 7.38 4.43
N GLU A 71 -1.38 8.47 5.14
CA GLU A 71 -1.78 9.82 4.73
C GLU A 71 -1.19 10.22 3.38
N LYS A 72 0.07 9.90 3.13
CA LYS A 72 0.69 10.20 1.84
C LYS A 72 -0.04 9.49 0.70
N ILE A 73 -0.38 8.22 0.89
CA ILE A 73 -1.11 7.44 -0.11
C ILE A 73 -2.50 8.04 -0.34
N ILE A 74 -3.23 8.33 0.72
CA ILE A 74 -4.58 8.91 0.64
C ILE A 74 -4.55 10.27 -0.08
N ASN A 75 -3.60 11.12 0.27
CA ASN A 75 -3.50 12.46 -0.30
C ASN A 75 -3.16 12.41 -1.80
N LEU A 76 -2.21 11.56 -2.20
CA LEU A 76 -1.87 11.40 -3.60
C LEU A 76 -3.01 10.78 -4.41
N ALA A 77 -3.73 9.82 -3.83
CA ALA A 77 -4.89 9.23 -4.49
C ALA A 77 -5.97 10.28 -4.80
N LYS A 78 -6.22 11.16 -3.85
CA LYS A 78 -7.17 12.29 -4.07
C LYS A 78 -6.64 13.27 -5.10
N GLU A 79 -5.39 13.70 -4.96
CA GLU A 79 -4.76 14.67 -5.87
C GLU A 79 -4.74 14.16 -7.31
N LYS A 80 -4.42 12.90 -7.51
CA LYS A 80 -4.33 12.27 -8.83
C LYS A 80 -5.64 11.64 -9.29
N ASN A 81 -6.67 11.68 -8.48
CA ASN A 81 -7.97 11.07 -8.74
C ASN A 81 -7.86 9.60 -9.17
N LYS A 82 -7.21 8.80 -8.33
CA LYS A 82 -6.98 7.38 -8.59
C LYS A 82 -7.55 6.52 -7.49
N LYS A 83 -8.08 5.36 -7.89
CA LYS A 83 -8.48 4.31 -6.96
C LYS A 83 -7.25 3.59 -6.41
N VAL A 84 -7.34 3.16 -5.17
CA VAL A 84 -6.31 2.39 -4.50
C VAL A 84 -6.89 1.06 -4.07
N TYR A 85 -6.25 -0.03 -4.46
CA TYR A 85 -6.63 -1.38 -4.08
C TYR A 85 -5.53 -2.00 -3.24
N ALA A 86 -5.88 -2.56 -2.09
CA ALA A 86 -4.92 -3.27 -1.25
C ALA A 86 -5.15 -4.78 -1.34
N PHE A 87 -4.07 -5.51 -1.50
CA PHE A 87 -4.05 -6.97 -1.53
C PHE A 87 -3.18 -7.45 -0.37
N VAL A 88 -3.80 -8.13 0.59
CA VAL A 88 -3.11 -8.63 1.77
C VAL A 88 -2.59 -10.04 1.49
N GLU A 89 -1.31 -10.26 1.76
CA GLU A 89 -0.71 -11.59 1.71
C GLU A 89 -0.95 -12.33 3.03
N ASP A 90 0.11 -12.64 3.78
CA ASP A 90 -0.03 -13.39 5.03
C ASP A 90 -0.70 -12.57 6.14
N VAL A 91 -0.30 -11.32 6.29
CA VAL A 91 -0.72 -10.50 7.42
C VAL A 91 -0.84 -9.02 7.07
N ALA A 92 -1.88 -8.40 7.59
CA ALA A 92 -2.00 -6.95 7.71
C ALA A 92 -2.56 -6.66 9.09
N ALA A 93 -1.69 -6.58 10.08
CA ALA A 93 -2.08 -6.40 11.48
C ALA A 93 -1.57 -5.08 12.03
N SER A 94 -2.29 -4.48 12.96
CA SER A 94 -1.94 -3.22 13.60
C SER A 94 -1.67 -2.14 12.54
N GLY A 95 -0.47 -1.54 12.51
CA GLY A 95 -0.08 -0.57 11.49
C GLY A 95 -0.21 -1.10 10.05
N GLY A 96 -0.02 -2.40 9.84
CA GLY A 96 -0.24 -3.04 8.54
C GLY A 96 -1.69 -2.94 8.08
N TYR A 97 -2.63 -3.12 8.99
CA TYR A 97 -4.05 -2.91 8.69
C TYR A 97 -4.35 -1.42 8.43
N TRP A 98 -3.69 -0.54 9.17
CA TRP A 98 -3.80 0.91 8.93
C TRP A 98 -3.39 1.26 7.49
N LEU A 99 -2.31 0.67 6.98
CA LEU A 99 -1.90 0.87 5.58
C LEU A 99 -2.96 0.34 4.61
N ALA A 100 -3.54 -0.83 4.90
CA ALA A 100 -4.60 -1.38 4.08
C ALA A 100 -5.82 -0.46 4.03
N CYS A 101 -6.15 0.19 5.13
CA CYS A 101 -7.27 1.13 5.22
C CYS A 101 -7.05 2.43 4.42
N ALA A 102 -5.85 2.68 3.91
CA ALA A 102 -5.63 3.77 2.96
C ALA A 102 -6.22 3.45 1.58
N ALA A 103 -6.58 2.20 1.31
CA ALA A 103 -7.17 1.77 0.06
C ALA A 103 -8.69 1.96 0.04
N ASP A 104 -9.24 2.07 -1.16
CA ASP A 104 -10.69 2.09 -1.37
C ASP A 104 -11.30 0.71 -1.16
N GLU A 105 -10.57 -0.35 -1.53
CA GLU A 105 -10.99 -1.73 -1.36
C GLU A 105 -9.82 -2.58 -0.91
N ILE A 106 -10.12 -3.55 -0.04
CA ILE A 106 -9.14 -4.47 0.53
C ILE A 106 -9.52 -5.89 0.15
N TYR A 107 -8.58 -6.61 -0.44
CA TYR A 107 -8.71 -8.01 -0.81
C TYR A 107 -7.72 -8.84 0.00
N LEU A 108 -8.18 -9.95 0.53
CA LEU A 108 -7.34 -10.85 1.32
C LEU A 108 -7.68 -12.31 1.05
N ASP A 109 -6.74 -13.18 1.31
CA ASP A 109 -6.95 -14.63 1.27
C ASP A 109 -7.71 -15.07 2.52
N LEU A 110 -8.39 -16.22 2.45
CA LEU A 110 -9.07 -16.80 3.60
C LEU A 110 -8.14 -17.07 4.78
N ASN A 111 -6.87 -17.28 4.51
CA ASN A 111 -5.84 -17.56 5.51
C ASN A 111 -5.08 -16.32 5.95
N SER A 112 -5.37 -15.16 5.38
CA SER A 112 -4.73 -13.90 5.78
C SER A 112 -5.16 -13.51 7.19
N ILE A 113 -4.22 -13.00 7.95
CA ILE A 113 -4.48 -12.48 9.30
C ILE A 113 -4.59 -10.97 9.21
N VAL A 114 -5.76 -10.43 9.55
CA VAL A 114 -5.99 -8.97 9.54
C VAL A 114 -6.62 -8.55 10.86
N GLY A 115 -6.29 -7.33 11.30
CA GLY A 115 -6.89 -6.79 12.50
C GLY A 115 -5.85 -6.19 13.45
N SER A 116 -6.02 -6.47 14.76
CA SER A 116 -5.20 -5.87 15.83
C SER A 116 -5.24 -4.34 15.78
N ILE A 117 -6.46 -3.80 15.78
CA ILE A 117 -6.72 -2.37 15.67
C ILE A 117 -6.70 -1.74 17.06
N GLY A 118 -5.97 -0.63 17.17
CA GLY A 118 -5.92 0.16 18.38
C GLY A 118 -4.52 0.35 18.89
N VAL A 119 -4.33 1.48 19.56
CA VAL A 119 -3.07 1.85 20.20
C VAL A 119 -3.36 2.00 21.70
N ILE A 120 -2.61 1.27 22.50
CA ILE A 120 -2.74 1.32 23.95
C ILE A 120 -1.67 2.24 24.52
#